data_f3ec489454967296074e270d6837eb51
#
_entry.id   f3ec489454967296074e270d6837eb51
#
_cell.length_a   1.000
_cell.length_b   1.000
_cell.length_c   1.000
_cell.angle_alpha   90.00
_cell.angle_beta   90.00
_cell.angle_gamma   90.00
#
_symmetry.space_group_name_H-M   'P 1'
#
loop_
_entity.id
_entity.type
_entity.pdbx_description
1 polymer ?
#
loop_
_entity_poly.entity_id
_entity_poly.type
_entity_poly.pdbx_seq_one_letter_code
_entity_poly.pdbx_strand_id
1 'polypeptide(L)'
;MTDQVCVVVGGGKGMGAAIAREMKKRNYRLSLMSPSENCENLADELNGIAFRGRAENARDTDNLIKITMEKFGRIDSLLIHVGGPPKGDLLEISEDDWKKANEMVLMPVIRLSKLITPIMQSQGGGSIVNITTFSVFEPSLMFPTSSVYRVGVSSYTKLYSDRYGLDNIRMNCLLPGFTDSLELPEKLSHMSVFKRFARAEEQAKTAAFLLSDDSSYITGQSIRVDGCLLYTSPSPRDS
;
A
#
# COMPACT_ATOMS: atom_id res chain seq x y z
N MET A 1 -16.53 1.90 -21.15
CA MET A 1 -16.12 1.51 -19.79
C MET A 1 -14.76 0.86 -19.93
N THR A 2 -13.80 1.24 -19.13
CA THR A 2 -12.49 0.58 -19.14
C THR A 2 -12.67 -0.82 -18.57
N ASP A 3 -12.15 -1.84 -19.26
CA ASP A 3 -12.14 -3.22 -18.73
C ASP A 3 -11.02 -3.45 -17.71
N GLN A 4 -10.39 -2.39 -17.23
CA GLN A 4 -9.24 -2.44 -16.32
C GLN A 4 -9.62 -3.01 -14.95
N VAL A 5 -8.70 -3.79 -14.39
CA VAL A 5 -8.88 -4.50 -13.12
C VAL A 5 -7.86 -4.00 -12.10
N CYS A 6 -8.33 -3.63 -10.93
CA CYS A 6 -7.50 -3.27 -9.79
C CYS A 6 -7.64 -4.30 -8.67
N VAL A 7 -6.52 -4.89 -8.29
CA VAL A 7 -6.41 -5.74 -7.10
C VAL A 7 -6.05 -4.87 -5.90
N VAL A 8 -6.79 -5.01 -4.79
CA VAL A 8 -6.58 -4.24 -3.56
C VAL A 8 -6.33 -5.18 -2.39
N VAL A 9 -5.10 -5.33 -2.01
CA VAL A 9 -4.69 -6.05 -0.80
C VAL A 9 -4.81 -5.11 0.39
N GLY A 10 -5.48 -5.55 1.46
CA GLY A 10 -5.85 -4.71 2.60
C GLY A 10 -7.11 -3.87 2.36
N GLY A 11 -7.98 -4.31 1.44
CA GLY A 11 -9.16 -3.58 0.97
C GLY A 11 -10.37 -3.61 1.89
N GLY A 12 -10.30 -4.19 3.11
CA GLY A 12 -11.51 -4.39 3.93
C GLY A 12 -12.00 -3.15 4.68
N LYS A 13 -11.15 -2.22 5.05
CA LYS A 13 -11.51 -1.02 5.83
C LYS A 13 -10.51 0.13 5.64
N GLY A 14 -10.84 1.29 6.22
CA GLY A 14 -9.94 2.45 6.28
C GLY A 14 -9.42 2.87 4.91
N MET A 15 -8.14 3.13 4.82
CA MET A 15 -7.47 3.62 3.61
C MET A 15 -7.64 2.67 2.41
N GLY A 16 -7.49 1.35 2.62
CA GLY A 16 -7.67 0.37 1.53
C GLY A 16 -9.08 0.39 0.95
N ALA A 17 -10.11 0.48 1.80
CA ALA A 17 -11.49 0.59 1.34
C ALA A 17 -11.76 1.93 0.62
N ALA A 18 -11.19 3.04 1.11
CA ALA A 18 -11.31 4.34 0.44
C ALA A 18 -10.66 4.30 -0.96
N ILE A 19 -9.50 3.64 -1.10
CA ILE A 19 -8.82 3.48 -2.39
C ILE A 19 -9.65 2.61 -3.33
N ALA A 20 -10.22 1.50 -2.84
CA ALA A 20 -11.10 0.65 -3.64
C ALA A 20 -12.30 1.44 -4.19
N ARG A 21 -12.96 2.26 -3.34
CA ARG A 21 -14.06 3.13 -3.79
C ARG A 21 -13.61 4.16 -4.82
N GLU A 22 -12.43 4.74 -4.65
CA GLU A 22 -11.90 5.72 -5.61
C GLU A 22 -11.56 5.07 -6.95
N MET A 23 -10.99 3.85 -6.96
CA MET A 23 -10.75 3.08 -8.19
C MET A 23 -12.07 2.69 -8.87
N LYS A 24 -13.11 2.36 -8.10
CA LYS A 24 -14.45 2.12 -8.66
C LYS A 24 -15.03 3.34 -9.36
N LYS A 25 -14.88 4.54 -8.80
CA LYS A 25 -15.31 5.80 -9.46
C LYS A 25 -14.58 6.04 -10.79
N ARG A 26 -13.37 5.50 -10.93
CA ARG A 26 -12.58 5.52 -12.17
C ARG A 26 -12.91 4.35 -13.11
N ASN A 27 -14.02 3.63 -12.85
CA ASN A 27 -14.54 2.52 -13.63
C ASN A 27 -13.67 1.25 -13.65
N TYR A 28 -12.80 1.03 -12.66
CA TYR A 28 -12.09 -0.23 -12.52
C TYR A 28 -13.00 -1.33 -11.98
N ARG A 29 -12.81 -2.55 -12.46
CA ARG A 29 -13.31 -3.78 -11.81
C ARG A 29 -12.37 -4.11 -10.64
N LEU A 30 -12.93 -4.60 -9.53
CA LEU A 30 -12.20 -4.73 -8.28
C LEU A 30 -12.09 -6.18 -7.81
N SER A 31 -10.90 -6.55 -7.37
CA SER A 31 -10.62 -7.77 -6.63
C SER A 31 -9.99 -7.41 -5.29
N LEU A 32 -10.66 -7.72 -4.19
CA LEU A 32 -10.30 -7.27 -2.86
C LEU A 32 -9.79 -8.41 -2.00
N MET A 33 -8.82 -8.15 -1.13
CA MET A 33 -8.39 -9.10 -0.10
C MET A 33 -8.25 -8.42 1.26
N SER A 34 -8.79 -9.03 2.30
CA SER A 34 -8.48 -8.71 3.70
C SER A 34 -8.80 -9.92 4.60
N PRO A 35 -8.29 -9.95 5.86
CA PRO A 35 -8.55 -11.08 6.75
C PRO A 35 -9.97 -11.10 7.35
N SER A 36 -10.78 -10.08 7.14
CA SER A 36 -12.14 -9.98 7.68
C SER A 36 -13.19 -9.97 6.57
N GLU A 37 -14.44 -10.26 6.91
CA GLU A 37 -15.60 -10.19 6.01
C GLU A 37 -15.86 -8.81 5.40
N ASN A 38 -15.25 -7.77 5.95
CA ASN A 38 -15.39 -6.42 5.41
C ASN A 38 -15.00 -6.30 3.94
N CYS A 39 -14.05 -7.14 3.45
CA CYS A 39 -13.69 -7.12 2.03
C CYS A 39 -14.81 -7.71 1.16
N GLU A 40 -15.55 -8.70 1.65
CA GLU A 40 -16.69 -9.30 0.96
C GLU A 40 -17.83 -8.30 0.86
N ASN A 41 -18.21 -7.68 2.00
CA ASN A 41 -19.23 -6.63 2.04
C ASN A 41 -18.88 -5.45 1.11
N LEU A 42 -17.61 -5.05 1.08
CA LEU A 42 -17.15 -3.99 0.19
C LEU A 42 -17.16 -4.42 -1.28
N ALA A 43 -16.82 -5.66 -1.57
CA ALA A 43 -16.87 -6.19 -2.93
C ALA A 43 -18.31 -6.21 -3.45
N ASP A 44 -19.28 -6.61 -2.62
CA ASP A 44 -20.70 -6.55 -2.95
C ASP A 44 -21.16 -5.10 -3.22
N GLU A 45 -20.80 -4.15 -2.34
CA GLU A 45 -21.06 -2.72 -2.53
C GLU A 45 -20.55 -2.21 -3.90
N LEU A 46 -19.36 -2.65 -4.29
CA LEU A 46 -18.64 -2.14 -5.45
C LEU A 46 -18.84 -3.00 -6.73
N ASN A 47 -19.67 -4.05 -6.67
CA ASN A 47 -19.82 -5.04 -7.74
C ASN A 47 -18.46 -5.60 -8.18
N GLY A 48 -17.64 -6.01 -7.21
CA GLY A 48 -16.34 -6.63 -7.39
C GLY A 48 -16.33 -8.08 -6.96
N ILE A 49 -15.12 -8.63 -6.72
CA ILE A 49 -14.93 -9.92 -6.05
C ILE A 49 -14.04 -9.75 -4.83
N ALA A 50 -14.12 -10.66 -3.88
CA ALA A 50 -13.27 -10.68 -2.71
C ALA A 50 -12.71 -12.06 -2.42
N PHE A 51 -11.57 -12.07 -1.72
CA PHE A 51 -10.95 -13.24 -1.14
C PHE A 51 -10.60 -12.93 0.32
N ARG A 52 -11.14 -13.72 1.27
CA ARG A 52 -10.79 -13.58 2.68
C ARG A 52 -9.45 -14.25 2.93
N GLY A 53 -8.40 -13.45 3.13
CA GLY A 53 -7.04 -13.93 3.27
C GLY A 53 -6.08 -12.89 3.83
N ARG A 54 -4.85 -13.32 4.04
CA ARG A 54 -3.77 -12.52 4.63
C ARG A 54 -2.60 -12.39 3.65
N ALA A 55 -2.05 -11.18 3.54
CA ALA A 55 -0.93 -10.90 2.63
C ALA A 55 0.36 -11.64 3.03
N GLU A 56 0.54 -11.92 4.32
CA GLU A 56 1.67 -12.70 4.84
C GLU A 56 1.59 -14.20 4.49
N ASN A 57 0.42 -14.69 4.09
CA ASN A 57 0.23 -16.09 3.67
C ASN A 57 0.41 -16.19 2.14
N ALA A 58 1.42 -16.94 1.71
CA ALA A 58 1.71 -17.12 0.29
C ALA A 58 0.55 -17.77 -0.49
N ARG A 59 -0.12 -18.75 0.11
CA ARG A 59 -1.28 -19.42 -0.53
C ARG A 59 -2.46 -18.46 -0.73
N ASP A 60 -2.66 -17.53 0.20
CA ASP A 60 -3.75 -16.55 0.09
C ASP A 60 -3.46 -15.56 -1.05
N THR A 61 -2.21 -15.14 -1.21
CA THR A 61 -1.81 -14.26 -2.33
C THR A 61 -1.93 -14.98 -3.68
N ASP A 62 -1.53 -16.25 -3.76
CA ASP A 62 -1.70 -17.08 -4.96
C ASP A 62 -3.18 -17.23 -5.34
N ASN A 63 -4.03 -17.56 -4.36
CA ASN A 63 -5.47 -17.71 -4.57
C ASN A 63 -6.13 -16.40 -5.01
N LEU A 64 -5.77 -15.25 -4.42
CA LEU A 64 -6.28 -13.94 -4.84
C LEU A 64 -6.00 -13.68 -6.32
N ILE A 65 -4.76 -13.88 -6.76
CA ILE A 65 -4.39 -13.67 -8.16
C ILE A 65 -5.12 -14.66 -9.07
N LYS A 66 -5.20 -15.93 -8.67
CA LYS A 66 -5.90 -16.98 -9.40
C LYS A 66 -7.38 -16.62 -9.64
N ILE A 67 -8.15 -16.33 -8.58
CA ILE A 67 -9.58 -16.00 -8.73
C ILE A 67 -9.78 -14.69 -9.53
N THR A 68 -8.85 -13.74 -9.42
CA THR A 68 -8.90 -12.51 -10.20
C THR A 68 -8.75 -12.80 -11.67
N MET A 69 -7.77 -13.61 -12.05
CA MET A 69 -7.54 -14.02 -13.43
C MET A 69 -8.67 -14.88 -13.99
N GLU A 70 -9.21 -15.81 -13.21
CA GLU A 70 -10.38 -16.63 -13.60
C GLU A 70 -11.62 -15.75 -13.87
N LYS A 71 -11.84 -14.70 -13.06
CA LYS A 71 -13.00 -13.83 -13.18
C LYS A 71 -12.86 -12.77 -14.25
N PHE A 72 -11.68 -12.14 -14.36
CA PHE A 72 -11.51 -10.93 -15.16
C PHE A 72 -10.51 -11.09 -16.31
N GLY A 73 -9.63 -12.10 -16.27
CA GLY A 73 -8.65 -12.38 -17.31
C GLY A 73 -7.47 -11.39 -17.39
N ARG A 74 -7.42 -10.40 -16.46
CA ARG A 74 -6.38 -9.36 -16.46
C ARG A 74 -6.18 -8.71 -15.09
N ILE A 75 -5.03 -8.08 -14.88
CA ILE A 75 -4.71 -7.25 -13.71
C ILE A 75 -3.91 -6.04 -14.20
N ASP A 76 -4.49 -4.84 -14.15
CA ASP A 76 -3.87 -3.60 -14.61
C ASP A 76 -3.22 -2.82 -13.47
N SER A 77 -3.78 -2.95 -12.28
CA SER A 77 -3.31 -2.22 -11.10
C SER A 77 -3.31 -3.11 -9.87
N LEU A 78 -2.30 -2.94 -9.01
CA LEU A 78 -2.21 -3.61 -7.73
C LEU A 78 -1.89 -2.61 -6.62
N LEU A 79 -2.77 -2.52 -5.62
CA LEU A 79 -2.48 -1.87 -4.35
C LEU A 79 -2.05 -2.90 -3.33
N ILE A 80 -0.93 -2.65 -2.65
CA ILE A 80 -0.47 -3.44 -1.51
C ILE A 80 -0.51 -2.58 -0.25
N HIS A 81 -1.50 -2.83 0.60
CA HIS A 81 -1.67 -2.18 1.89
C HIS A 81 -1.71 -3.24 2.98
N VAL A 82 -0.61 -3.37 3.70
CA VAL A 82 -0.45 -4.35 4.79
C VAL A 82 -0.60 -3.68 6.16
N GLY A 83 -0.96 -4.49 7.15
CA GLY A 83 -1.15 -4.03 8.53
C GLY A 83 0.14 -3.53 9.20
N GLY A 84 0.00 -3.06 10.44
CA GLY A 84 1.13 -2.67 11.26
C GLY A 84 1.85 -3.91 11.83
N PRO A 85 3.17 -4.03 11.66
CA PRO A 85 3.95 -5.11 12.26
C PRO A 85 4.13 -4.90 13.77
N PRO A 86 4.69 -5.90 14.50
CA PRO A 86 5.00 -5.80 15.93
C PRO A 86 5.80 -4.53 16.25
N LYS A 87 5.55 -3.98 17.46
CA LYS A 87 6.23 -2.81 18.00
C LYS A 87 6.90 -3.17 19.32
N GLY A 88 7.85 -2.37 19.75
CA GLY A 88 8.54 -2.53 21.02
C GLY A 88 9.70 -1.58 21.16
N ASP A 89 10.41 -1.62 22.29
CA ASP A 89 11.72 -0.98 22.40
C ASP A 89 12.72 -1.64 21.45
N LEU A 90 13.59 -0.85 20.84
CA LEU A 90 14.42 -1.28 19.71
C LEU A 90 15.24 -2.55 19.99
N LEU A 91 15.84 -2.67 21.16
CA LEU A 91 16.68 -3.81 21.54
C LEU A 91 15.89 -4.94 22.24
N GLU A 92 14.65 -4.71 22.61
CA GLU A 92 13.79 -5.70 23.26
C GLU A 92 12.88 -6.43 22.27
N ILE A 93 12.77 -5.95 21.03
CA ILE A 93 12.01 -6.65 19.97
C ILE A 93 12.68 -7.99 19.69
N SER A 94 11.94 -9.07 19.87
CA SER A 94 12.45 -10.42 19.66
C SER A 94 12.80 -10.69 18.18
N GLU A 95 13.73 -11.62 17.94
CA GLU A 95 14.03 -12.06 16.57
C GLU A 95 12.80 -12.59 15.85
N ASP A 96 11.88 -13.23 16.55
CA ASP A 96 10.67 -13.76 15.95
C ASP A 96 9.69 -12.64 15.56
N ASP A 97 9.63 -11.55 16.32
CA ASP A 97 8.88 -10.36 15.92
C ASP A 97 9.51 -9.64 14.73
N TRP A 98 10.85 -9.61 14.65
CA TRP A 98 11.54 -9.14 13.45
C TRP A 98 11.21 -10.00 12.22
N LYS A 99 11.27 -11.32 12.33
CA LYS A 99 10.89 -12.25 11.24
C LYS A 99 9.43 -12.07 10.84
N LYS A 100 8.53 -11.97 11.84
CA LYS A 100 7.11 -11.70 11.61
C LYS A 100 6.87 -10.37 10.90
N ALA A 101 7.59 -9.32 11.29
CA ALA A 101 7.50 -8.02 10.63
C ALA A 101 7.94 -8.08 9.16
N ASN A 102 8.99 -8.83 8.85
CA ASN A 102 9.42 -9.11 7.47
C ASN A 102 8.31 -9.79 6.66
N GLU A 103 7.74 -10.87 7.21
CA GLU A 103 6.64 -11.61 6.55
C GLU A 103 5.38 -10.77 6.37
N MET A 104 5.12 -9.82 7.26
CA MET A 104 3.96 -8.94 7.16
C MET A 104 4.15 -7.77 6.20
N VAL A 105 5.39 -7.25 6.03
CA VAL A 105 5.61 -5.97 5.34
C VAL A 105 6.35 -6.13 4.02
N LEU A 106 7.53 -6.75 4.01
CA LEU A 106 8.37 -6.83 2.81
C LEU A 106 8.01 -8.02 1.92
N MET A 107 7.83 -9.19 2.51
CA MET A 107 7.57 -10.42 1.74
C MET A 107 6.30 -10.38 0.89
N PRO A 108 5.17 -9.77 1.33
CA PRO A 108 3.99 -9.64 0.48
C PRO A 108 4.26 -8.86 -0.81
N VAL A 109 5.07 -7.80 -0.74
CA VAL A 109 5.43 -7.00 -1.92
C VAL A 109 6.24 -7.85 -2.91
N ILE A 110 7.23 -8.59 -2.42
CA ILE A 110 8.06 -9.46 -3.25
C ILE A 110 7.23 -10.58 -3.88
N ARG A 111 6.37 -11.25 -3.11
CA ARG A 111 5.52 -12.36 -3.61
C ARG A 111 4.53 -11.87 -4.66
N LEU A 112 3.77 -10.82 -4.34
CA LEU A 112 2.75 -10.29 -5.25
C LEU A 112 3.37 -9.76 -6.54
N SER A 113 4.48 -9.02 -6.46
CA SER A 113 5.15 -8.56 -7.68
C SER A 113 5.65 -9.72 -8.55
N LYS A 114 6.17 -10.80 -7.95
CA LYS A 114 6.56 -12.01 -8.69
C LYS A 114 5.37 -12.65 -9.41
N LEU A 115 4.19 -12.68 -8.78
CA LEU A 115 2.99 -13.30 -9.36
C LEU A 115 2.40 -12.46 -10.50
N ILE A 116 2.36 -11.14 -10.36
CA ILE A 116 1.66 -10.28 -11.31
C ILE A 116 2.54 -9.79 -12.46
N THR A 117 3.86 -9.75 -12.30
CA THR A 117 4.76 -9.24 -13.35
C THR A 117 4.57 -9.96 -14.69
N PRO A 118 4.53 -11.31 -14.76
CA PRO A 118 4.28 -11.99 -16.03
C PRO A 118 2.91 -11.66 -16.65
N ILE A 119 1.89 -11.44 -15.81
CA ILE A 119 0.55 -11.05 -16.26
C ILE A 119 0.62 -9.65 -16.87
N MET A 120 1.20 -8.69 -16.16
CA MET A 120 1.34 -7.31 -16.64
C MET A 120 2.19 -7.23 -17.91
N GLN A 121 3.29 -7.99 -18.01
CA GLN A 121 4.10 -8.08 -19.22
C GLN A 121 3.29 -8.57 -20.43
N SER A 122 2.47 -9.61 -20.25
CA SER A 122 1.63 -10.15 -21.33
C SER A 122 0.53 -9.18 -21.78
N GLN A 123 0.18 -8.21 -20.94
CA GLN A 123 -0.85 -7.19 -21.18
C GLN A 123 -0.28 -5.87 -21.72
N GLY A 124 1.07 -5.71 -21.75
CA GLY A 124 1.75 -4.50 -22.20
C GLY A 124 1.93 -3.43 -21.12
N GLY A 125 1.80 -3.79 -19.85
CA GLY A 125 2.10 -2.90 -18.74
C GLY A 125 1.16 -3.02 -17.54
N GLY A 126 1.39 -2.18 -16.53
CA GLY A 126 0.58 -2.11 -15.33
C GLY A 126 1.14 -1.16 -14.28
N SER A 127 0.42 -1.01 -13.18
CA SER A 127 0.83 -0.12 -12.08
C SER A 127 0.68 -0.77 -10.70
N ILE A 128 1.72 -0.65 -9.88
CA ILE A 128 1.77 -1.17 -8.52
C ILE A 128 1.98 0.00 -7.56
N VAL A 129 1.18 0.06 -6.49
CA VAL A 129 1.36 1.03 -5.42
C VAL A 129 1.48 0.30 -4.08
N ASN A 130 2.58 0.55 -3.40
CA ASN A 130 2.84 0.06 -2.05
C ASN A 130 2.50 1.16 -1.03
N ILE A 131 1.57 0.90 -0.10
CA ILE A 131 1.35 1.80 1.01
C ILE A 131 2.43 1.54 2.06
N THR A 132 3.29 2.52 2.24
CA THR A 132 4.38 2.48 3.22
C THR A 132 4.10 3.42 4.39
N THR A 133 5.00 4.29 4.76
CA THR A 133 4.86 5.25 5.86
C THR A 133 5.83 6.42 5.69
N PHE A 134 5.51 7.55 6.28
CA PHE A 134 6.43 8.70 6.36
C PHE A 134 7.79 8.33 6.95
N SER A 135 7.85 7.32 7.84
CA SER A 135 9.09 6.86 8.48
C SER A 135 10.09 6.16 7.54
N VAL A 136 9.78 6.06 6.25
CA VAL A 136 10.76 5.67 5.21
C VAL A 136 11.89 6.70 5.09
N PHE A 137 11.58 7.99 5.18
CA PHE A 137 12.59 9.06 5.14
C PHE A 137 13.12 9.44 6.51
N GLU A 138 12.28 9.35 7.53
CA GLU A 138 12.65 9.66 8.92
C GLU A 138 12.22 8.52 9.83
N PRO A 139 13.10 7.50 10.03
CA PRO A 139 12.81 6.38 10.91
C PRO A 139 12.39 6.84 12.31
N SER A 140 11.38 6.20 12.87
CA SER A 140 10.79 6.58 14.15
C SER A 140 10.85 5.43 15.15
N LEU A 141 11.28 5.72 16.37
CA LEU A 141 11.23 4.77 17.49
C LEU A 141 9.80 4.38 17.89
N MET A 142 8.78 5.12 17.45
CA MET A 142 7.38 4.70 17.61
C MET A 142 7.04 3.44 16.80
N PHE A 143 7.81 3.15 15.73
CA PHE A 143 7.52 2.09 14.78
C PHE A 143 8.81 1.42 14.26
N PRO A 144 9.67 0.82 15.11
CA PRO A 144 11.00 0.36 14.71
C PRO A 144 10.96 -0.64 13.55
N THR A 145 10.21 -1.73 13.70
CA THR A 145 10.10 -2.79 12.69
C THR A 145 9.48 -2.26 11.38
N SER A 146 8.43 -1.42 11.50
CA SER A 146 7.80 -0.77 10.35
C SER A 146 8.77 0.14 9.60
N SER A 147 9.57 0.94 10.32
CA SER A 147 10.56 1.82 9.72
C SER A 147 11.58 1.02 8.90
N VAL A 148 12.15 -0.05 9.48
CA VAL A 148 13.16 -0.88 8.81
C VAL A 148 12.62 -1.54 7.54
N TYR A 149 11.50 -2.27 7.66
CA TYR A 149 11.01 -3.05 6.51
C TYR A 149 10.33 -2.20 5.43
N ARG A 150 9.74 -1.05 5.78
CA ARG A 150 9.15 -0.16 4.77
C ARG A 150 10.20 0.65 4.00
N VAL A 151 11.37 0.91 4.59
CA VAL A 151 12.55 1.37 3.85
C VAL A 151 12.97 0.29 2.85
N GLY A 152 12.98 -0.98 3.24
CA GLY A 152 13.22 -2.11 2.33
C GLY A 152 12.22 -2.16 1.17
N VAL A 153 10.93 -1.93 1.43
CA VAL A 153 9.91 -1.83 0.37
C VAL A 153 10.20 -0.66 -0.58
N SER A 154 10.60 0.49 -0.05
CA SER A 154 10.96 1.66 -0.88
C SER A 154 12.18 1.38 -1.76
N SER A 155 13.21 0.74 -1.21
CA SER A 155 14.38 0.28 -1.97
C SER A 155 14.00 -0.73 -3.05
N TYR A 156 13.19 -1.74 -2.70
CA TYR A 156 12.69 -2.74 -3.66
C TYR A 156 11.88 -2.08 -4.78
N THR A 157 11.05 -1.10 -4.47
CA THR A 157 10.27 -0.33 -5.45
C THR A 157 11.16 0.31 -6.52
N LYS A 158 12.28 0.91 -6.11
CA LYS A 158 13.24 1.51 -7.06
C LYS A 158 13.90 0.43 -7.94
N LEU A 159 14.39 -0.65 -7.34
CA LEU A 159 15.01 -1.77 -8.07
C LEU A 159 14.04 -2.40 -9.07
N TYR A 160 12.78 -2.59 -8.65
CA TYR A 160 11.74 -3.13 -9.50
C TYR A 160 11.45 -2.23 -10.71
N SER A 161 11.34 -0.92 -10.48
CA SER A 161 11.11 0.05 -11.55
C SER A 161 12.25 0.11 -12.56
N ASP A 162 13.50 0.04 -12.08
CA ASP A 162 14.67 0.00 -12.96
C ASP A 162 14.66 -1.27 -13.84
N ARG A 163 14.17 -2.38 -13.31
CA ARG A 163 14.18 -3.67 -14.04
C ARG A 163 13.02 -3.80 -15.00
N TYR A 164 11.83 -3.32 -14.65
CA TYR A 164 10.59 -3.58 -15.40
C TYR A 164 9.98 -2.34 -16.07
N GLY A 165 10.67 -1.21 -16.04
CA GLY A 165 10.20 0.02 -16.70
C GLY A 165 10.06 -0.12 -18.22
N LEU A 166 10.92 -0.91 -18.86
CA LEU A 166 10.82 -1.19 -20.29
C LEU A 166 9.62 -2.06 -20.67
N ASP A 167 9.09 -2.82 -19.71
CA ASP A 167 7.84 -3.57 -19.84
C ASP A 167 6.59 -2.69 -19.59
N ASN A 168 6.77 -1.38 -19.43
CA ASN A 168 5.73 -0.43 -19.09
C ASN A 168 5.04 -0.77 -17.74
N ILE A 169 5.78 -1.37 -16.80
CA ILE A 169 5.28 -1.69 -15.46
C ILE A 169 5.87 -0.68 -14.48
N ARG A 170 5.00 0.07 -13.84
CA ARG A 170 5.36 1.10 -12.85
C ARG A 170 5.16 0.57 -11.43
N MET A 171 6.06 0.93 -10.53
CA MET A 171 5.89 0.67 -9.10
C MET A 171 6.26 1.92 -8.31
N ASN A 172 5.38 2.34 -7.40
CA ASN A 172 5.61 3.49 -6.54
C ASN A 172 5.21 3.18 -5.08
N CYS A 173 5.77 3.93 -4.15
CA CYS A 173 5.35 3.95 -2.76
C CYS A 173 4.53 5.21 -2.48
N LEU A 174 3.40 5.06 -1.79
CA LEU A 174 2.69 6.16 -1.15
C LEU A 174 3.01 6.13 0.34
N LEU A 175 3.42 7.27 0.88
CA LEU A 175 3.85 7.44 2.27
C LEU A 175 2.83 8.31 3.01
N PRO A 176 1.79 7.70 3.61
CA PRO A 176 0.80 8.46 4.37
C PRO A 176 1.40 8.99 5.67
N GLY A 177 0.87 10.13 6.10
CA GLY A 177 0.95 10.58 7.47
C GLY A 177 -0.08 9.88 8.37
N PHE A 178 -0.40 10.49 9.49
CA PHE A 178 -1.47 10.01 10.36
C PHE A 178 -2.84 10.25 9.72
N THR A 179 -3.67 9.20 9.68
CA THR A 179 -4.99 9.21 9.05
C THR A 179 -6.10 8.93 10.05
N ASP A 180 -7.27 9.47 9.81
CA ASP A 180 -8.49 9.30 10.62
C ASP A 180 -9.04 7.86 10.61
N SER A 181 -8.54 7.02 9.74
CA SER A 181 -8.88 5.60 9.69
C SER A 181 -8.22 4.75 10.77
N LEU A 182 -7.37 5.35 11.58
CA LEU A 182 -6.67 4.73 12.71
C LEU A 182 -7.12 5.40 14.02
N GLU A 183 -7.32 4.60 15.06
CA GLU A 183 -7.49 5.11 16.43
C GLU A 183 -6.14 5.59 16.95
N LEU A 184 -5.92 6.90 16.93
CA LEU A 184 -4.66 7.53 17.29
C LEU A 184 -4.91 8.60 18.37
N PRO A 185 -3.95 8.80 19.30
CA PRO A 185 -4.02 9.91 20.24
C PRO A 185 -4.13 11.26 19.50
N GLU A 186 -5.07 12.10 19.91
CA GLU A 186 -5.35 13.40 19.28
C GLU A 186 -4.11 14.29 19.13
N LYS A 187 -3.18 14.23 20.09
CA LYS A 187 -1.92 14.97 20.06
C LYS A 187 -1.10 14.76 18.78
N LEU A 188 -1.25 13.60 18.10
CA LEU A 188 -0.54 13.30 16.87
C LEU A 188 -1.08 14.09 15.67
N SER A 189 -2.32 14.61 15.75
CA SER A 189 -2.88 15.46 14.71
C SER A 189 -2.09 16.77 14.58
N HIS A 190 -1.54 17.26 15.69
CA HIS A 190 -0.74 18.50 15.73
C HIS A 190 0.64 18.38 15.09
N MET A 191 1.10 17.17 14.76
CA MET A 191 2.38 16.96 14.07
C MET A 191 2.33 17.38 12.59
N SER A 192 1.17 17.43 11.96
CA SER A 192 1.03 17.96 10.60
C SER A 192 0.85 19.49 10.63
N VAL A 193 1.24 20.17 9.55
CA VAL A 193 1.01 21.62 9.42
C VAL A 193 -0.49 21.97 9.36
N PHE A 194 -1.32 21.02 8.93
CA PHE A 194 -2.78 21.20 8.91
C PHE A 194 -3.46 21.04 10.27
N LYS A 195 -2.71 20.60 11.30
CA LYS A 195 -3.21 20.36 12.67
C LYS A 195 -4.43 19.42 12.73
N ARG A 196 -4.49 18.47 11.82
CA ARG A 196 -5.53 17.44 11.77
C ARG A 196 -4.95 16.14 11.19
N PHE A 197 -5.65 15.04 11.40
CA PHE A 197 -5.40 13.82 10.65
C PHE A 197 -5.81 13.99 9.19
N ALA A 198 -5.11 13.29 8.29
CA ALA A 198 -5.56 13.16 6.92
C ALA A 198 -6.81 12.29 6.86
N ARG A 199 -7.76 12.62 5.99
CA ARG A 199 -8.88 11.72 5.69
C ARG A 199 -8.41 10.60 4.78
N ALA A 200 -8.98 9.40 4.95
CA ALA A 200 -8.66 8.26 4.12
C ALA A 200 -8.85 8.55 2.62
N GLU A 201 -9.84 9.38 2.26
CA GLU A 201 -10.13 9.80 0.88
C GLU A 201 -9.04 10.69 0.29
N GLU A 202 -8.31 11.47 1.11
CA GLU A 202 -7.20 12.29 0.64
C GLU A 202 -6.04 11.40 0.19
N GLN A 203 -5.78 10.31 0.92
CA GLN A 203 -4.81 9.29 0.53
C GLN A 203 -5.27 8.53 -0.73
N ALA A 204 -6.57 8.20 -0.77
CA ALA A 204 -7.15 7.42 -1.85
C ALA A 204 -7.02 8.09 -3.22
N LYS A 205 -7.20 9.42 -3.30
CA LYS A 205 -7.05 10.18 -4.55
C LYS A 205 -5.64 10.08 -5.10
N THR A 206 -4.62 10.20 -4.24
CA THR A 206 -3.22 10.08 -4.68
C THR A 206 -2.87 8.64 -5.07
N ALA A 207 -3.35 7.64 -4.30
CA ALA A 207 -3.15 6.24 -4.65
C ALA A 207 -3.80 5.91 -6.00
N ALA A 208 -5.03 6.35 -6.24
CA ALA A 208 -5.73 6.13 -7.49
C ALA A 208 -5.07 6.84 -8.69
N PHE A 209 -4.52 8.02 -8.49
CA PHE A 209 -3.68 8.70 -9.49
C PHE A 209 -2.45 7.85 -9.85
N LEU A 210 -1.74 7.33 -8.84
CA LEU A 210 -0.55 6.50 -9.07
C LEU A 210 -0.87 5.13 -9.70
N LEU A 211 -2.05 4.57 -9.42
CA LEU A 211 -2.53 3.30 -9.98
C LEU A 211 -3.06 3.44 -11.42
N SER A 212 -3.39 4.65 -11.87
CA SER A 212 -3.94 4.93 -13.19
C SER A 212 -2.88 5.43 -14.18
N ASP A 213 -3.26 5.55 -15.44
CA ASP A 213 -2.41 6.06 -16.53
C ASP A 213 -2.14 7.57 -16.40
N ASP A 214 -2.86 8.29 -15.53
CA ASP A 214 -2.59 9.70 -15.22
C ASP A 214 -1.17 9.92 -14.70
N SER A 215 -0.52 8.89 -14.14
CA SER A 215 0.85 8.92 -13.64
C SER A 215 1.83 8.14 -14.52
N SER A 216 1.59 8.07 -15.83
CA SER A 216 2.34 7.24 -16.79
C SER A 216 3.86 7.47 -16.80
N TYR A 217 4.34 8.63 -16.36
CA TYR A 217 5.77 8.94 -16.28
C TYR A 217 6.32 8.96 -14.84
N ILE A 218 5.56 8.40 -13.88
CA ILE A 218 5.98 8.33 -12.46
C ILE A 218 6.22 6.85 -12.10
N THR A 219 7.46 6.49 -11.83
CA THR A 219 7.85 5.16 -11.35
C THR A 219 9.07 5.24 -10.43
N GLY A 220 9.23 4.28 -9.54
CA GLY A 220 10.36 4.20 -8.59
C GLY A 220 10.31 5.25 -7.47
N GLN A 221 9.19 5.95 -7.30
CA GLN A 221 9.09 7.07 -6.37
C GLN A 221 8.48 6.67 -5.02
N SER A 222 8.90 7.41 -3.99
CA SER A 222 8.31 7.39 -2.65
C SER A 222 7.65 8.74 -2.39
N ILE A 223 6.33 8.79 -2.56
CA ILE A 223 5.55 10.04 -2.54
C ILE A 223 4.90 10.23 -1.18
N ARG A 224 5.28 11.29 -0.48
CA ARG A 224 4.70 11.68 0.81
C ARG A 224 3.34 12.32 0.63
N VAL A 225 2.36 11.84 1.40
CA VAL A 225 1.01 12.41 1.52
C VAL A 225 0.71 12.51 3.03
N ASP A 226 1.49 13.33 3.72
CA ASP A 226 1.62 13.34 5.16
C ASP A 226 1.25 14.69 5.83
N GLY A 227 0.83 15.67 5.03
CA GLY A 227 0.52 17.01 5.54
C GLY A 227 1.75 17.71 6.09
N CYS A 228 2.94 17.44 5.53
CA CYS A 228 4.21 17.99 5.99
C CYS A 228 4.40 17.74 7.50
N LEU A 229 4.44 16.46 7.89
CA LEU A 229 4.71 16.08 9.27
C LEU A 229 5.96 16.81 9.77
N LEU A 230 5.80 17.55 10.86
CA LEU A 230 6.89 18.27 11.49
C LEU A 230 7.73 17.25 12.26
N TYR A 231 8.89 16.95 11.73
CA TYR A 231 9.88 16.16 12.43
C TYR A 231 10.54 17.06 13.47
N THR A 232 10.36 16.73 14.72
CA THR A 232 10.88 17.47 15.84
C THR A 232 12.35 17.14 16.10
N SER A 233 13.21 17.43 15.16
CA SER A 233 14.57 17.82 15.54
C SER A 233 14.50 19.32 15.80
N PRO A 234 14.78 19.82 17.03
CA PRO A 234 14.90 21.25 17.25
C PRO A 234 15.91 21.78 16.24
N SER A 235 15.48 22.71 15.42
CA SER A 235 16.42 23.46 14.60
C SER A 235 17.44 24.11 15.52
N PRO A 236 18.74 24.13 15.18
CA PRO A 236 19.73 24.93 15.94
C PRO A 236 19.35 26.42 16.07
N ARG A 237 18.26 26.86 15.41
CA ARG A 237 17.73 28.22 15.50
C ARG A 237 16.65 28.39 16.56
N ASP A 238 16.19 27.30 17.19
CA ASP A 238 15.13 27.30 18.21
C ASP A 238 15.71 27.12 19.64
N SER A 239 17.03 27.23 19.80
CA SER A 239 17.78 27.23 21.07
C SER A 239 18.29 28.62 21.43
#